data_938109ae08ef390330a0bc6b2310b4b3
#
_entry.id   938109ae08ef390330a0bc6b2310b4b3
#
_cell.length_a   1.000
_cell.length_b   1.000
_cell.length_c   1.000
_cell.angle_alpha   90.00
_cell.angle_beta   90.00
_cell.angle_gamma   90.00
#
_symmetry.space_group_name_H-M   'P 1'
#
loop_
_entity.id
_entity.type
_entity.pdbx_description
1 polymer ?
#
loop_
_entity_poly.entity_id
_entity_poly.type
_entity_poly.pdbx_seq_one_letter_code
_entity_poly.pdbx_strand_id
1 'polypeptide(L)'
;IGLYVGAEVSSGSIMINFLNQPSVLNLPLGTAGFYLGNVYWMGALVGRFIGSYLLTRIAAAKLLLAAASMAALLCLIVVLTSGPVAAYAALAVGLFNSIMFPTIFTMTLERAGVAQSSTSGLLCVAIVGGAILPYAVGQFADYSSITLAFIVPMLAYGVIVAFAVLAARAPIFHRSEGAVAATH
;
A
#
# COMPACT_ATOMS: atom_id res chain seq x y z
N ILE A 1 -0.36 8.67 -3.82
CA ILE A 1 -1.50 7.80 -3.49
C ILE A 1 -1.79 6.82 -4.62
N GLY A 2 -1.78 7.23 -5.89
CA GLY A 2 -2.03 6.33 -7.03
C GLY A 2 -1.10 5.12 -7.08
N LEU A 3 0.20 5.32 -6.87
CA LEU A 3 1.18 4.21 -6.80
C LEU A 3 0.89 3.26 -5.63
N TYR A 4 0.46 3.78 -4.48
CA TYR A 4 0.07 2.95 -3.35
C TYR A 4 -1.13 2.07 -3.69
N VAL A 5 -2.24 2.69 -4.16
CA VAL A 5 -3.46 1.96 -4.53
C VAL A 5 -3.15 0.93 -5.62
N GLY A 6 -2.34 1.32 -6.60
CA GLY A 6 -1.89 0.41 -7.65
C GLY A 6 -1.10 -0.79 -7.12
N ALA A 7 -0.17 -0.58 -6.18
CA ALA A 7 0.61 -1.65 -5.57
C ALA A 7 -0.27 -2.61 -4.75
N GLU A 8 -1.21 -2.06 -3.96
CA GLU A 8 -2.15 -2.84 -3.16
C GLU A 8 -3.06 -3.71 -4.05
N VAL A 9 -3.70 -3.10 -5.05
CA VAL A 9 -4.60 -3.81 -5.97
C VAL A 9 -3.83 -4.83 -6.81
N SER A 10 -2.63 -4.49 -7.28
CA SER A 10 -1.78 -5.42 -8.05
C SER A 10 -1.46 -6.66 -7.23
N SER A 11 -0.97 -6.49 -6.00
CA SER A 11 -0.61 -7.61 -5.13
C SER A 11 -1.82 -8.51 -4.84
N GLY A 12 -3.00 -7.92 -4.61
CA GLY A 12 -4.23 -8.67 -4.41
C GLY A 12 -4.69 -9.42 -5.67
N SER A 13 -4.61 -8.80 -6.85
CA SER A 13 -5.11 -9.36 -8.10
C SER A 13 -4.30 -10.57 -8.60
N ILE A 14 -2.98 -10.56 -8.41
CA ILE A 14 -2.13 -11.70 -8.81
C ILE A 14 -2.02 -12.79 -7.72
N MET A 15 -2.50 -12.54 -6.50
CA MET A 15 -2.30 -13.41 -5.35
C MET A 15 -2.83 -14.84 -5.56
N ILE A 16 -4.03 -14.99 -6.12
CA ILE A 16 -4.64 -16.31 -6.35
C ILE A 16 -3.77 -17.14 -7.29
N ASN A 17 -3.37 -16.54 -8.43
CA ASN A 17 -2.53 -17.21 -9.41
C ASN A 17 -1.13 -17.49 -8.86
N PHE A 18 -0.60 -16.59 -8.02
CA PHE A 18 0.68 -16.78 -7.34
C PHE A 18 0.66 -17.98 -6.39
N LEU A 19 -0.36 -18.10 -5.54
CA LEU A 19 -0.49 -19.22 -4.60
C LEU A 19 -0.81 -20.56 -5.29
N ASN A 20 -1.39 -20.52 -6.50
CA ASN A 20 -1.66 -21.71 -7.30
C ASN A 20 -0.41 -22.27 -7.98
N GLN A 21 0.70 -21.49 -8.08
CA GLN A 21 1.92 -21.98 -8.72
C GLN A 21 2.51 -23.18 -8.00
N PRO A 22 2.98 -24.22 -8.75
CA PRO A 22 3.66 -25.38 -8.18
C PRO A 22 4.91 -25.03 -7.38
N SER A 23 5.60 -23.95 -7.75
CA SER A 23 6.79 -23.43 -7.07
C SER A 23 6.51 -22.69 -5.77
N VAL A 24 5.22 -22.42 -5.46
CA VAL A 24 4.79 -21.69 -4.27
C VAL A 24 4.06 -22.63 -3.31
N LEU A 25 2.76 -22.80 -3.43
CA LEU A 25 1.99 -23.72 -2.58
C LEU A 25 1.16 -24.73 -3.38
N ASN A 26 1.09 -24.57 -4.69
CA ASN A 26 0.26 -25.41 -5.57
C ASN A 26 -1.18 -25.56 -5.08
N LEU A 27 -1.77 -24.48 -4.55
CA LEU A 27 -3.13 -24.50 -4.00
C LEU A 27 -4.16 -24.51 -5.12
N PRO A 28 -5.27 -25.29 -4.98
CA PRO A 28 -6.43 -25.12 -5.83
C PRO A 28 -6.94 -23.68 -5.78
N LEU A 29 -7.45 -23.15 -6.91
CA LEU A 29 -7.89 -21.75 -7.04
C LEU A 29 -8.89 -21.34 -5.94
N GLY A 30 -9.81 -22.22 -5.57
CA GLY A 30 -10.77 -21.94 -4.48
C GLY A 30 -10.08 -21.78 -3.12
N THR A 31 -9.09 -22.61 -2.80
CA THR A 31 -8.29 -22.50 -1.58
C THR A 31 -7.40 -21.26 -1.60
N ALA A 32 -6.79 -20.95 -2.74
CA ALA A 32 -6.01 -19.72 -2.92
C ALA A 32 -6.91 -18.48 -2.71
N GLY A 33 -8.14 -18.49 -3.22
CA GLY A 33 -9.14 -17.46 -2.96
C GLY A 33 -9.52 -17.32 -1.48
N PHE A 34 -9.62 -18.43 -0.76
CA PHE A 34 -9.84 -18.43 0.70
C PHE A 34 -8.67 -17.74 1.43
N TYR A 35 -7.41 -18.02 1.05
CA TYR A 35 -6.24 -17.37 1.63
C TYR A 35 -6.21 -15.87 1.32
N LEU A 36 -6.57 -15.46 0.10
CA LEU A 36 -6.68 -14.04 -0.25
C LEU A 36 -7.73 -13.35 0.62
N GLY A 37 -8.93 -13.90 0.75
CA GLY A 37 -10.02 -13.32 1.54
C GLY A 37 -9.72 -13.28 3.04
N ASN A 38 -9.28 -14.42 3.60
CA ASN A 38 -9.19 -14.61 5.05
C ASN A 38 -7.80 -14.30 5.63
N VAL A 39 -6.74 -14.33 4.85
CA VAL A 39 -5.40 -14.01 5.36
C VAL A 39 -4.96 -12.63 4.89
N TYR A 40 -4.99 -12.36 3.59
CA TYR A 40 -4.54 -11.06 3.07
C TYR A 40 -5.49 -9.91 3.48
N TRP A 41 -6.79 -10.02 3.19
CA TRP A 41 -7.76 -8.94 3.49
C TRP A 41 -8.11 -8.85 4.98
N MET A 42 -8.20 -9.98 5.70
CA MET A 42 -8.35 -9.94 7.16
C MET A 42 -7.07 -9.43 7.83
N GLY A 43 -5.89 -9.78 7.31
CA GLY A 43 -4.63 -9.18 7.74
C GLY A 43 -4.64 -7.66 7.55
N ALA A 44 -5.15 -7.18 6.42
CA ALA A 44 -5.33 -5.75 6.18
C ALA A 44 -6.32 -5.11 7.18
N LEU A 45 -7.42 -5.77 7.52
CA LEU A 45 -8.36 -5.28 8.53
C LEU A 45 -7.70 -5.19 9.91
N VAL A 46 -7.05 -6.23 10.37
CA VAL A 46 -6.32 -6.26 11.65
C VAL A 46 -5.22 -5.20 11.68
N GLY A 47 -4.44 -5.09 10.60
CA GLY A 47 -3.41 -4.06 10.45
C GLY A 47 -3.97 -2.65 10.56
N ARG A 48 -5.19 -2.40 10.09
CA ARG A 48 -5.86 -1.10 10.20
C ARG A 48 -6.19 -0.74 11.63
N PHE A 49 -6.65 -1.67 12.45
CA PHE A 49 -6.86 -1.45 13.88
C PHE A 49 -5.56 -1.20 14.62
N ILE A 50 -4.54 -2.06 14.40
CA ILE A 50 -3.21 -1.90 14.98
C ILE A 50 -2.59 -0.56 14.55
N GLY A 51 -2.65 -0.24 13.28
CA GLY A 51 -2.10 0.99 12.72
C GLY A 51 -2.79 2.23 13.25
N SER A 52 -4.12 2.20 13.41
CA SER A 52 -4.88 3.31 14.01
C SER A 52 -4.44 3.56 15.45
N TYR A 53 -4.23 2.50 16.23
CA TYR A 53 -3.68 2.62 17.58
C TYR A 53 -2.25 3.16 17.57
N LEU A 54 -1.39 2.66 16.67
CA LEU A 54 0.00 3.12 16.57
C LEU A 54 0.10 4.60 16.17
N LEU A 55 -0.83 5.11 15.34
CA LEU A 55 -0.88 6.53 14.96
C LEU A 55 -1.14 7.46 16.16
N THR A 56 -1.72 6.97 17.26
CA THR A 56 -1.86 7.74 18.50
C THR A 56 -0.55 7.85 19.28
N ARG A 57 0.44 7.02 18.97
CA ARG A 57 1.71 6.90 19.71
C ARG A 57 2.94 7.26 18.86
N ILE A 58 2.86 7.08 17.57
CA ILE A 58 3.98 7.21 16.63
C ILE A 58 3.63 8.24 15.56
N ALA A 59 4.56 9.11 15.22
CA ALA A 59 4.38 10.09 14.15
C ALA A 59 4.04 9.37 12.81
N ALA A 60 3.02 9.88 12.11
CA ALA A 60 2.49 9.31 10.89
C ALA A 60 3.57 9.01 9.83
N ALA A 61 4.54 9.93 9.65
CA ALA A 61 5.65 9.75 8.71
C ALA A 61 6.55 8.56 9.07
N LYS A 62 6.83 8.33 10.36
CA LYS A 62 7.63 7.19 10.82
C LYS A 62 6.89 5.87 10.62
N LEU A 63 5.59 5.87 10.92
CA LEU A 63 4.77 4.67 10.72
C LEU A 63 4.62 4.33 9.24
N LEU A 64 4.41 5.33 8.38
CA LEU A 64 4.36 5.14 6.92
C LEU A 64 5.70 4.61 6.39
N LEU A 65 6.82 5.18 6.85
CA LEU A 65 8.16 4.73 6.48
C LEU A 65 8.37 3.26 6.84
N ALA A 66 8.03 2.88 8.08
CA ALA A 66 8.17 1.50 8.54
C ALA A 66 7.27 0.54 7.75
N ALA A 67 6.00 0.89 7.53
CA ALA A 67 5.05 0.05 6.80
C ALA A 67 5.46 -0.13 5.33
N ALA A 68 5.85 0.95 4.64
CA ALA A 68 6.27 0.88 3.24
C ALA A 68 7.60 0.13 3.08
N SER A 69 8.56 0.32 3.99
CA SER A 69 9.83 -0.42 3.97
C SER A 69 9.59 -1.91 4.20
N MET A 70 8.70 -2.28 5.13
CA MET A 70 8.37 -3.68 5.38
C MET A 70 7.64 -4.30 4.19
N ALA A 71 6.69 -3.61 3.56
CA ALA A 71 6.01 -4.10 2.36
C ALA A 71 7.00 -4.30 1.19
N ALA A 72 7.93 -3.36 0.98
CA ALA A 72 8.99 -3.51 -0.03
C ALA A 72 9.90 -4.71 0.27
N LEU A 73 10.29 -4.90 1.53
CA LEU A 73 11.10 -6.05 1.97
C LEU A 73 10.37 -7.38 1.76
N LEU A 74 9.08 -7.43 2.09
CA LEU A 74 8.26 -8.63 1.85
C LEU A 74 8.15 -8.95 0.36
N CYS A 75 7.96 -7.97 -0.51
CA CYS A 75 7.99 -8.18 -1.96
C CYS A 75 9.36 -8.66 -2.43
N LEU A 76 10.46 -8.16 -1.87
CA LEU A 76 11.81 -8.65 -2.16
C LEU A 76 11.98 -10.11 -1.73
N ILE A 77 11.48 -10.50 -0.55
CA ILE A 77 11.48 -11.89 -0.08
C ILE A 77 10.69 -12.77 -1.06
N VAL A 78 9.53 -12.33 -1.55
CA VAL A 78 8.74 -13.07 -2.55
C VAL A 78 9.56 -13.32 -3.82
N VAL A 79 10.29 -12.32 -4.30
CA VAL A 79 11.10 -12.42 -5.54
C VAL A 79 12.30 -13.35 -5.36
N LEU A 80 12.92 -13.36 -4.17
CA LEU A 80 14.15 -14.11 -3.89
C LEU A 80 13.92 -15.52 -3.36
N THR A 81 12.69 -15.85 -2.95
CA THR A 81 12.37 -17.14 -2.34
C THR A 81 11.28 -17.87 -3.12
N SER A 82 10.98 -19.09 -2.69
CA SER A 82 9.91 -19.93 -3.24
C SER A 82 9.21 -20.70 -2.12
N GLY A 83 8.16 -21.43 -2.48
CA GLY A 83 7.43 -22.25 -1.53
C GLY A 83 6.67 -21.45 -0.47
N PRO A 84 6.47 -22.02 0.74
CA PRO A 84 5.68 -21.39 1.80
C PRO A 84 6.22 -20.03 2.25
N VAL A 85 7.53 -19.81 2.21
CA VAL A 85 8.15 -18.54 2.61
C VAL A 85 7.67 -17.40 1.70
N ALA A 86 7.74 -17.61 0.39
CA ALA A 86 7.24 -16.63 -0.59
C ALA A 86 5.72 -16.40 -0.43
N ALA A 87 4.94 -17.47 -0.22
CA ALA A 87 3.50 -17.39 -0.04
C ALA A 87 3.11 -16.52 1.17
N TYR A 88 3.65 -16.82 2.34
CA TYR A 88 3.33 -16.06 3.55
C TYR A 88 3.89 -14.65 3.53
N ALA A 89 5.05 -14.42 2.90
CA ALA A 89 5.58 -13.07 2.68
C ALA A 89 4.60 -12.24 1.82
N ALA A 90 4.10 -12.79 0.71
CA ALA A 90 3.12 -12.12 -0.14
C ALA A 90 1.81 -11.80 0.61
N LEU A 91 1.29 -12.77 1.37
CA LEU A 91 0.07 -12.57 2.18
C LEU A 91 0.27 -11.51 3.27
N ALA A 92 1.45 -11.44 3.90
CA ALA A 92 1.77 -10.47 4.94
C ALA A 92 1.83 -9.02 4.41
N VAL A 93 2.03 -8.80 3.11
CA VAL A 93 1.96 -7.45 2.50
C VAL A 93 0.64 -6.76 2.83
N GLY A 94 -0.49 -7.50 2.85
CA GLY A 94 -1.80 -6.96 3.18
C GLY A 94 -1.87 -6.28 4.55
N LEU A 95 -1.18 -6.84 5.56
CA LEU A 95 -1.11 -6.28 6.90
C LEU A 95 -0.51 -4.87 6.90
N PHE A 96 0.59 -4.67 6.16
CA PHE A 96 1.31 -3.38 6.12
C PHE A 96 0.65 -2.37 5.18
N ASN A 97 -0.06 -2.82 4.14
CA ASN A 97 -0.81 -1.96 3.24
C ASN A 97 -1.91 -1.17 3.95
N SER A 98 -2.54 -1.77 4.94
CA SER A 98 -3.77 -1.29 5.55
C SER A 98 -3.72 0.14 6.11
N ILE A 99 -2.55 0.56 6.64
CA ILE A 99 -2.38 1.87 7.26
C ILE A 99 -1.85 2.95 6.29
N MET A 100 -1.33 2.54 5.14
CA MET A 100 -0.66 3.48 4.23
C MET A 100 -1.62 4.49 3.61
N PHE A 101 -2.82 4.04 3.17
CA PHE A 101 -3.79 4.92 2.52
C PHE A 101 -4.19 6.12 3.41
N PRO A 102 -4.76 5.91 4.62
CA PRO A 102 -5.16 7.01 5.47
C PRO A 102 -3.97 7.89 5.87
N THR A 103 -2.80 7.28 6.08
CA THR A 103 -1.60 8.03 6.47
C THR A 103 -1.09 8.92 5.33
N ILE A 104 -0.99 8.42 4.08
CA ILE A 104 -0.60 9.22 2.92
C ILE A 104 -1.60 10.35 2.71
N PHE A 105 -2.91 10.05 2.80
CA PHE A 105 -3.98 11.00 2.59
C PHE A 105 -3.90 12.16 3.60
N THR A 106 -3.86 11.84 4.90
CA THR A 106 -3.77 12.83 5.98
C THR A 106 -2.49 13.65 5.89
N MET A 107 -1.33 13.00 5.70
CA MET A 107 -0.05 13.69 5.60
C MET A 107 -0.01 14.65 4.41
N THR A 108 -0.65 14.32 3.29
CA THR A 108 -0.74 15.20 2.13
C THR A 108 -1.63 16.40 2.43
N LEU A 109 -2.79 16.20 3.05
CA LEU A 109 -3.70 17.28 3.43
C LEU A 109 -3.04 18.28 4.39
N GLU A 110 -2.31 17.80 5.40
CA GLU A 110 -1.63 18.62 6.38
C GLU A 110 -0.51 19.50 5.78
N ARG A 111 0.08 19.06 4.66
CA ARG A 111 1.27 19.67 4.06
C ARG A 111 1.02 20.39 2.73
N ALA A 112 -0.19 20.31 2.18
CA ALA A 112 -0.48 20.87 0.87
C ALA A 112 -0.50 22.41 0.84
N GLY A 113 -0.76 23.08 1.97
CA GLY A 113 -0.79 24.56 2.05
C GLY A 113 -1.90 25.23 1.24
N VAL A 114 -2.80 24.45 0.62
CA VAL A 114 -3.94 24.90 -0.19
C VAL A 114 -5.26 24.40 0.39
N ALA A 115 -6.39 24.81 -0.21
CA ALA A 115 -7.70 24.39 0.27
C ALA A 115 -7.83 22.88 0.39
N GLN A 116 -8.30 22.40 1.54
CA GLN A 116 -8.43 20.97 1.83
C GLN A 116 -9.33 20.25 0.83
N SER A 117 -10.41 20.91 0.39
CA SER A 117 -11.33 20.39 -0.63
C SER A 117 -10.64 20.12 -1.98
N SER A 118 -9.80 21.07 -2.44
CA SER A 118 -9.05 20.92 -3.69
C SER A 118 -8.01 19.81 -3.59
N THR A 119 -7.30 19.70 -2.47
CA THR A 119 -6.33 18.64 -2.24
C THR A 119 -7.01 17.29 -2.17
N SER A 120 -8.12 17.16 -1.45
CA SER A 120 -8.89 15.91 -1.38
C SER A 120 -9.41 15.50 -2.75
N GLY A 121 -9.94 16.43 -3.54
CA GLY A 121 -10.38 16.16 -4.91
C GLY A 121 -9.26 15.63 -5.79
N LEU A 122 -8.08 16.25 -5.75
CA LEU A 122 -6.90 15.80 -6.50
C LEU A 122 -6.44 14.41 -6.04
N LEU A 123 -6.44 14.13 -4.74
CA LEU A 123 -6.10 12.81 -4.21
C LEU A 123 -7.09 11.74 -4.67
N CYS A 124 -8.39 12.06 -4.72
CA CYS A 124 -9.40 11.13 -5.24
C CYS A 124 -9.18 10.84 -6.74
N VAL A 125 -8.87 11.85 -7.56
CA VAL A 125 -8.52 11.64 -8.96
C VAL A 125 -7.23 10.79 -9.10
N ALA A 126 -6.24 11.02 -8.24
CA ALA A 126 -4.99 10.26 -8.26
C ALA A 126 -5.20 8.75 -7.97
N ILE A 127 -6.29 8.35 -7.28
CA ILE A 127 -6.64 6.93 -7.07
C ILE A 127 -6.87 6.21 -8.39
N VAL A 128 -7.41 6.88 -9.41
CA VAL A 128 -7.62 6.32 -10.75
C VAL A 128 -6.29 5.86 -11.37
N GLY A 129 -5.18 6.55 -11.08
CA GLY A 129 -3.83 6.12 -11.46
C GLY A 129 -3.46 4.73 -10.92
N GLY A 130 -4.10 4.30 -9.82
CA GLY A 130 -3.97 2.97 -9.27
C GLY A 130 -4.48 1.84 -10.20
N ALA A 131 -5.29 2.14 -11.20
CA ALA A 131 -5.72 1.14 -12.18
C ALA A 131 -4.62 0.79 -13.21
N ILE A 132 -3.65 1.66 -13.42
CA ILE A 132 -2.57 1.47 -14.40
C ILE A 132 -1.58 0.40 -13.90
N LEU A 133 -1.27 0.41 -12.62
CA LEU A 133 -0.26 -0.49 -12.06
C LEU A 133 -0.65 -1.98 -12.15
N PRO A 134 -1.89 -2.40 -11.81
CA PRO A 134 -2.32 -3.79 -11.99
C PRO A 134 -2.22 -4.28 -13.43
N TYR A 135 -2.53 -3.42 -14.41
CA TYR A 135 -2.34 -3.74 -15.81
C TYR A 135 -0.86 -3.98 -16.15
N ALA A 136 0.02 -3.08 -15.72
CA ALA A 136 1.46 -3.23 -15.93
C ALA A 136 2.01 -4.49 -15.24
N VAL A 137 1.56 -4.80 -14.03
CA VAL A 137 1.93 -6.02 -13.29
C VAL A 137 1.45 -7.27 -14.02
N GLY A 138 0.23 -7.28 -14.57
CA GLY A 138 -0.30 -8.38 -15.36
C GLY A 138 0.55 -8.63 -16.61
N GLN A 139 0.84 -7.58 -17.40
CA GLN A 139 1.71 -7.67 -18.57
C GLN A 139 3.11 -8.18 -18.19
N PHE A 140 3.69 -7.67 -17.13
CA PHE A 140 5.01 -8.11 -16.68
C PHE A 140 5.01 -9.58 -16.23
N ALA A 141 3.93 -10.04 -15.58
CA ALA A 141 3.75 -11.44 -15.19
C ALA A 141 3.66 -12.37 -16.40
N ASP A 142 2.97 -11.94 -17.47
CA ASP A 142 2.84 -12.71 -18.71
C ASP A 142 4.17 -12.82 -19.47
N TYR A 143 4.98 -11.76 -19.47
CA TYR A 143 6.29 -11.75 -20.15
C TYR A 143 7.40 -12.46 -19.35
N SER A 144 7.29 -12.54 -18.03
CA SER A 144 8.35 -13.08 -17.18
C SER A 144 7.85 -14.20 -16.27
N SER A 145 7.38 -13.86 -15.11
CA SER A 145 6.72 -14.75 -14.15
C SER A 145 5.93 -13.96 -13.14
N ILE A 146 4.90 -14.60 -12.56
CA ILE A 146 4.09 -13.97 -11.50
C ILE A 146 4.95 -13.62 -10.27
N THR A 147 5.95 -14.44 -9.95
CA THR A 147 6.88 -14.17 -8.84
C THR A 147 7.70 -12.89 -9.10
N LEU A 148 8.25 -12.74 -10.30
CA LEU A 148 9.02 -11.55 -10.66
C LEU A 148 8.13 -10.30 -10.78
N ALA A 149 6.85 -10.46 -11.06
CA ALA A 149 5.91 -9.34 -11.14
C ALA A 149 5.78 -8.55 -9.81
N PHE A 150 6.14 -9.16 -8.67
CA PHE A 150 6.22 -8.46 -7.38
C PHE A 150 7.31 -7.36 -7.31
N ILE A 151 8.23 -7.31 -8.29
CA ILE A 151 9.19 -6.18 -8.43
C ILE A 151 8.44 -4.86 -8.66
N VAL A 152 7.35 -4.86 -9.40
CA VAL A 152 6.60 -3.64 -9.71
C VAL A 152 5.99 -3.00 -8.44
N PRO A 153 5.19 -3.70 -7.61
CA PRO A 153 4.74 -3.16 -6.35
C PRO A 153 5.90 -2.87 -5.38
N MET A 154 6.99 -3.64 -5.39
CA MET A 154 8.17 -3.36 -4.60
C MET A 154 8.75 -1.97 -4.92
N LEU A 155 8.91 -1.63 -6.19
CA LEU A 155 9.38 -0.31 -6.61
C LEU A 155 8.40 0.80 -6.23
N ALA A 156 7.08 0.55 -6.34
CA ALA A 156 6.06 1.50 -5.88
C ALA A 156 6.17 1.77 -4.37
N TYR A 157 6.38 0.74 -3.54
CA TYR A 157 6.65 0.92 -2.10
C TYR A 157 7.94 1.69 -1.84
N GLY A 158 8.98 1.50 -2.65
CA GLY A 158 10.21 2.31 -2.61
C GLY A 158 9.95 3.80 -2.81
N VAL A 159 9.08 4.15 -3.75
CA VAL A 159 8.64 5.55 -3.93
C VAL A 159 7.86 6.07 -2.73
N ILE A 160 7.04 5.24 -2.09
CA ILE A 160 6.31 5.61 -0.86
C ILE A 160 7.29 5.84 0.31
N VAL A 161 8.34 5.03 0.42
CA VAL A 161 9.44 5.25 1.38
C VAL A 161 10.07 6.62 1.16
N ALA A 162 10.42 6.96 -0.09
CA ALA A 162 10.96 8.28 -0.41
C ALA A 162 9.99 9.41 -0.05
N PHE A 163 8.70 9.25 -0.37
CA PHE A 163 7.65 10.19 0.03
C PHE A 163 7.57 10.36 1.55
N ALA A 164 7.60 9.28 2.32
CA ALA A 164 7.55 9.33 3.79
C ALA A 164 8.72 10.12 4.38
N VAL A 165 9.93 9.93 3.84
CA VAL A 165 11.15 10.67 4.26
C VAL A 165 11.02 12.15 3.92
N LEU A 166 10.59 12.48 2.70
CA LEU A 166 10.43 13.87 2.27
C LEU A 166 9.32 14.58 3.05
N ALA A 167 8.18 13.93 3.22
CA ALA A 167 7.06 14.47 3.96
C ALA A 167 7.35 14.65 5.45
N ALA A 168 8.24 13.82 6.04
CA ALA A 168 8.69 14.00 7.42
C ALA A 168 9.45 15.32 7.63
N ARG A 169 10.07 15.85 6.57
CA ARG A 169 10.87 17.11 6.59
C ARG A 169 10.04 18.33 6.18
N ALA A 170 8.90 18.13 5.52
CA ALA A 170 8.05 19.20 5.04
C ALA A 170 7.30 19.89 6.20
N PRO A 171 7.13 21.21 6.16
CA PRO A 171 6.37 21.94 7.17
C PRO A 171 4.90 21.52 7.15
N ILE A 172 4.29 21.47 8.35
CA ILE A 172 2.85 21.26 8.52
C ILE A 172 2.19 22.63 8.54
N PHE A 173 1.24 22.85 7.63
CA PHE A 173 0.45 24.07 7.58
C PHE A 173 -0.78 23.89 8.48
N HIS A 174 -0.71 24.36 9.73
CA HIS A 174 -1.89 24.45 10.57
C HIS A 174 -2.80 25.55 10.04
N ARG A 175 -3.93 25.19 9.44
CA ARG A 175 -5.00 26.16 9.16
C ARG A 175 -5.67 26.47 10.49
N SER A 176 -5.48 27.69 11.00
CA SER A 176 -6.27 28.17 12.11
C SER A 176 -7.76 28.18 11.69
N GLU A 177 -8.57 27.34 12.29
CA GLU A 177 -10.03 27.27 12.08
C GLU A 177 -10.77 28.56 12.52
N GLY A 178 -10.05 29.61 12.89
CA GLY A 178 -10.59 30.86 13.41
C GLY A 178 -10.97 31.95 12.38
N ALA A 179 -10.70 31.73 11.08
CA ALA A 179 -10.90 32.82 10.09
C ALA A 179 -12.29 32.84 9.42
N VAL A 180 -13.20 31.93 9.73
CA VAL A 180 -14.55 31.87 9.13
C VAL A 180 -15.63 32.54 10.00
N ALA A 181 -15.32 32.92 11.23
CA ALA A 181 -16.29 33.54 12.15
C ALA A 181 -16.35 35.06 12.10
N ALA A 182 -15.64 35.74 11.19
CA ALA A 182 -15.55 37.21 11.17
C ALA A 182 -16.20 37.89 9.93
N THR A 183 -17.00 37.16 9.14
CA THR A 183 -17.73 37.74 7.99
C THR A 183 -19.22 37.32 7.98
N HIS A 184 -19.95 37.65 9.06
CA HIS A 184 -21.42 37.77 9.04
C HIS A 184 -21.81 38.98 9.90
#